data_aa5e2cdd747622b1e96ba0de385c9524
#
_entry.id   aa5e2cdd747622b1e96ba0de385c9524
#
_cell.length_a   1.000
_cell.length_b   1.000
_cell.length_c   1.000
_cell.angle_alpha   90.00
_cell.angle_beta   90.00
_cell.angle_gamma   90.00
#
_symmetry.space_group_name_H-M   'P 1'
#
loop_
_entity.id
_entity.type
_entity.pdbx_description
1 polymer ?
#
loop_
_entity_poly.entity_id
_entity_poly.type
_entity_poly.pdbx_seq_one_letter_code
_entity_poly.pdbx_strand_id
1 'polypeptide(L)'
;NGFWSHQITDWSQINSPKFRGENHVPAMKLAWRRFVTDSTISFFENEIAPLREITPDIPITTNFMRLYDGINYQKFAKNLDILSWDNYPAWDRGFNEKEACSIAFVHDAFRTMGGGKPFFMMESTPSLVNWHPVNKLPMPRRQELSSIQAVAHGADSVQYFQWRKSRGGHEKYHG
;
A
#
# COMPACT_ATOMS: atom_id res chain seq x y z
N ASN A 1 -6.96 -0.64 -33.69
CA ASN A 1 -5.75 -0.98 -32.96
C ASN A 1 -4.46 -0.67 -33.71
N GLY A 2 -4.45 0.23 -34.68
CA GLY A 2 -3.32 0.50 -35.55
C GLY A 2 -2.58 1.80 -35.25
N PHE A 3 -2.21 2.07 -33.99
CA PHE A 3 -1.33 3.19 -33.71
C PHE A 3 0.11 2.75 -34.05
N TRP A 4 0.80 3.50 -34.89
CA TRP A 4 2.14 3.15 -35.42
C TRP A 4 2.23 1.77 -36.06
N SER A 5 1.24 1.38 -36.86
CA SER A 5 1.22 0.11 -37.60
C SER A 5 1.23 -1.16 -36.74
N HIS A 6 0.90 -1.07 -35.46
CA HIS A 6 0.73 -2.26 -34.63
C HIS A 6 -0.55 -3.00 -35.06
N GLN A 7 -0.38 -4.17 -35.65
CA GLN A 7 -1.45 -5.09 -35.95
C GLN A 7 -1.30 -6.32 -35.06
N ILE A 8 -2.22 -6.51 -34.13
CA ILE A 8 -2.26 -7.69 -33.26
C ILE A 8 -3.40 -8.57 -33.77
N THR A 9 -3.04 -9.77 -34.20
CA THR A 9 -3.97 -10.78 -34.75
C THR A 9 -4.10 -12.00 -33.86
N ASP A 10 -3.19 -12.18 -32.91
CA ASP A 10 -3.16 -13.32 -31.99
C ASP A 10 -2.73 -12.90 -30.59
N TRP A 11 -3.25 -13.56 -29.56
CA TRP A 11 -2.93 -13.29 -28.16
C TRP A 11 -1.44 -13.48 -27.81
N SER A 12 -0.78 -14.40 -28.46
CA SER A 12 0.67 -14.64 -28.27
C SER A 12 1.56 -13.47 -28.65
N GLN A 13 1.04 -12.52 -29.42
CA GLN A 13 1.74 -11.29 -29.83
C GLN A 13 1.68 -10.19 -28.77
N ILE A 14 0.88 -10.38 -27.71
CA ILE A 14 0.73 -9.40 -26.63
C ILE A 14 1.73 -9.69 -25.53
N ASN A 15 2.74 -8.85 -25.43
CA ASN A 15 3.71 -8.89 -24.32
C ASN A 15 3.24 -8.01 -23.17
N SER A 16 3.71 -8.36 -21.95
CA SER A 16 3.58 -7.45 -20.80
C SER A 16 4.26 -6.11 -21.11
N PRO A 17 3.76 -4.98 -20.59
CA PRO A 17 4.39 -3.68 -20.78
C PRO A 17 5.84 -3.68 -20.31
N LYS A 18 6.77 -3.31 -21.17
CA LYS A 18 8.19 -3.20 -20.85
C LYS A 18 8.51 -1.77 -20.42
N PHE A 19 9.46 -1.61 -19.53
CA PHE A 19 9.86 -0.31 -18.98
C PHE A 19 10.56 0.59 -20.02
N ARG A 20 11.10 0.05 -21.10
CA ARG A 20 11.90 0.81 -22.08
C ARG A 20 11.19 0.94 -23.43
N GLY A 21 10.91 2.19 -23.79
CA GLY A 21 10.95 2.67 -25.18
C GLY A 21 9.74 2.43 -26.06
N GLU A 22 8.77 1.64 -25.67
CA GLU A 22 7.54 1.47 -26.45
C GLU A 22 6.45 2.40 -25.92
N ASN A 23 5.94 3.26 -26.79
CA ASN A 23 4.72 4.02 -26.52
C ASN A 23 3.54 3.04 -26.46
N HIS A 24 3.26 2.54 -25.28
CA HIS A 24 2.15 1.62 -25.07
C HIS A 24 0.83 2.32 -25.40
N VAL A 25 0.02 1.64 -26.19
CA VAL A 25 -1.37 2.04 -26.40
C VAL A 25 -2.04 2.18 -25.03
N PRO A 26 -2.67 3.32 -24.69
CA PRO A 26 -3.27 3.56 -23.38
C PRO A 26 -4.25 2.46 -22.95
N ALA A 27 -5.00 1.89 -23.89
CA ALA A 27 -5.90 0.78 -23.61
C ALA A 27 -5.17 -0.49 -23.13
N MET A 28 -3.98 -0.77 -23.66
CA MET A 28 -3.16 -1.90 -23.20
C MET A 28 -2.61 -1.68 -21.79
N LYS A 29 -2.19 -0.46 -21.47
CA LYS A 29 -1.78 -0.10 -20.09
C LYS A 29 -2.91 -0.30 -19.11
N LEU A 30 -4.12 0.15 -19.48
CA LEU A 30 -5.29 -0.03 -18.63
C LEU A 30 -5.66 -1.50 -18.47
N ALA A 31 -5.63 -2.27 -19.55
CA ALA A 31 -5.87 -3.72 -19.52
C ALA A 31 -4.84 -4.43 -18.63
N TRP A 32 -3.57 -4.05 -18.72
CA TRP A 32 -2.51 -4.59 -17.87
C TRP A 32 -2.75 -4.29 -16.38
N ARG A 33 -3.10 -3.06 -16.01
CA ARG A 33 -3.43 -2.69 -14.62
C ARG A 33 -4.63 -3.47 -14.09
N ARG A 34 -5.64 -3.68 -14.93
CA ARG A 34 -6.79 -4.54 -14.57
C ARG A 34 -6.35 -5.98 -14.35
N PHE A 35 -5.56 -6.52 -15.25
CA PHE A 35 -5.00 -7.87 -15.12
C PHE A 35 -4.18 -8.02 -13.82
N VAL A 36 -3.29 -7.07 -13.51
CA VAL A 36 -2.50 -7.09 -12.26
C VAL A 36 -3.42 -7.06 -11.04
N THR A 37 -4.43 -6.19 -11.04
CA THR A 37 -5.42 -6.13 -9.96
C THR A 37 -6.15 -7.47 -9.79
N ASP A 38 -6.65 -8.04 -10.88
CA ASP A 38 -7.44 -9.27 -10.85
C ASP A 38 -6.59 -10.47 -10.44
N SER A 39 -5.37 -10.54 -10.94
CA SER A 39 -4.40 -11.57 -10.56
C SER A 39 -4.01 -11.49 -9.08
N THR A 40 -3.80 -10.27 -8.55
CA THR A 40 -3.48 -10.07 -7.13
C THR A 40 -4.66 -10.46 -6.24
N ILE A 41 -5.88 -10.11 -6.63
CA ILE A 41 -7.09 -10.51 -5.90
C ILE A 41 -7.25 -12.02 -5.92
N SER A 42 -7.11 -12.65 -7.08
CA SER A 42 -7.23 -14.11 -7.20
C SER A 42 -6.18 -14.84 -6.35
N PHE A 43 -4.96 -14.33 -6.32
CA PHE A 43 -3.90 -14.85 -5.44
C PHE A 43 -4.31 -14.73 -3.96
N PHE A 44 -4.77 -13.56 -3.55
CA PHE A 44 -5.25 -13.32 -2.19
C PHE A 44 -6.43 -14.24 -1.80
N GLU A 45 -7.42 -14.36 -2.69
CA GLU A 45 -8.57 -15.27 -2.47
C GLU A 45 -8.13 -16.71 -2.27
N ASN A 46 -7.15 -17.18 -3.04
CA ASN A 46 -6.60 -18.52 -2.89
C ASN A 46 -5.88 -18.70 -1.54
N GLU A 47 -5.19 -17.67 -1.04
CA GLU A 47 -4.52 -17.74 0.26
C GLU A 47 -5.51 -17.71 1.43
N ILE A 48 -6.58 -16.92 1.33
CA ILE A 48 -7.54 -16.80 2.43
C ILE A 48 -8.57 -17.93 2.49
N ALA A 49 -8.77 -18.67 1.40
CA ALA A 49 -9.76 -19.75 1.36
C ALA A 49 -9.60 -20.77 2.52
N PRO A 50 -8.40 -21.34 2.78
CA PRO A 50 -8.22 -22.26 3.91
C PRO A 50 -8.35 -21.55 5.28
N LEU A 51 -8.02 -20.25 5.36
CA LEU A 51 -8.22 -19.50 6.60
C LEU A 51 -9.69 -19.33 6.93
N ARG A 52 -10.51 -19.03 5.92
CA ARG A 52 -11.97 -18.92 6.08
C ARG A 52 -12.61 -20.24 6.47
N GLU A 53 -12.07 -21.38 6.02
CA GLU A 53 -12.54 -22.71 6.38
C GLU A 53 -12.20 -23.05 7.83
N ILE A 54 -10.98 -22.74 8.28
CA ILE A 54 -10.47 -23.15 9.60
C ILE A 54 -10.85 -22.15 10.69
N THR A 55 -10.82 -20.84 10.37
CA THR A 55 -11.06 -19.75 11.32
C THR A 55 -12.03 -18.72 10.75
N PRO A 56 -13.30 -19.07 10.50
CA PRO A 56 -14.24 -18.21 9.79
C PRO A 56 -14.54 -16.88 10.50
N ASP A 57 -14.42 -16.85 11.81
CA ASP A 57 -14.73 -15.68 12.65
C ASP A 57 -13.54 -14.74 12.86
N ILE A 58 -12.35 -15.11 12.38
CA ILE A 58 -11.17 -14.26 12.51
C ILE A 58 -11.10 -13.29 11.32
N PRO A 59 -11.08 -11.96 11.58
CA PRO A 59 -10.98 -10.98 10.51
C PRO A 59 -9.68 -11.10 9.72
N ILE A 60 -9.78 -10.96 8.41
CA ILE A 60 -8.64 -11.03 7.49
C ILE A 60 -8.33 -9.65 6.95
N THR A 61 -7.06 -9.31 6.96
CA THR A 61 -6.52 -8.08 6.39
C THR A 61 -5.22 -8.35 5.63
N THR A 62 -4.81 -7.41 4.83
CA THR A 62 -3.45 -7.33 4.26
C THR A 62 -3.05 -5.87 4.19
N ASN A 63 -1.78 -5.58 4.43
CA ASN A 63 -1.28 -4.22 4.39
C ASN A 63 -1.06 -3.74 2.96
N PHE A 64 -1.39 -2.48 2.73
CA PHE A 64 -1.15 -1.80 1.46
C PHE A 64 -0.07 -0.74 1.62
N MET A 65 0.79 -0.62 0.61
CA MET A 65 1.75 0.47 0.50
C MET A 65 1.05 1.71 -0.02
N ARG A 66 0.58 2.60 0.83
CA ARG A 66 0.00 3.87 0.39
C ARG A 66 -0.96 3.69 -0.83
N LEU A 67 -1.18 4.73 -1.64
CA LEU A 67 -1.96 4.61 -2.88
C LEU A 67 -1.03 4.29 -4.06
N TYR A 68 -0.92 3.03 -4.39
CA TYR A 68 -0.15 2.54 -5.53
C TYR A 68 -1.06 2.43 -6.76
N ASP A 69 -0.66 3.03 -7.87
CA ASP A 69 -1.49 3.14 -9.07
C ASP A 69 -1.63 1.84 -9.89
N GLY A 70 -0.92 0.79 -9.50
CA GLY A 70 -0.98 -0.54 -10.13
C GLY A 70 -2.15 -1.41 -9.68
N ILE A 71 -2.84 -1.04 -8.59
CA ILE A 71 -3.92 -1.84 -8.00
C ILE A 71 -5.19 -1.00 -7.83
N ASN A 72 -6.33 -1.57 -8.17
CA ASN A 72 -7.62 -1.00 -7.86
C ASN A 72 -8.02 -1.36 -6.42
N TYR A 73 -7.72 -0.49 -5.48
CA TYR A 73 -8.00 -0.69 -4.05
C TYR A 73 -9.49 -0.87 -3.74
N GLN A 74 -10.38 -0.14 -4.42
CA GLN A 74 -11.82 -0.30 -4.21
C GLN A 74 -12.33 -1.69 -4.59
N LYS A 75 -11.73 -2.29 -5.63
CA LYS A 75 -12.05 -3.66 -6.02
C LYS A 75 -11.50 -4.65 -5.01
N PHE A 76 -10.26 -4.46 -4.56
CA PHE A 76 -9.61 -5.33 -3.59
C PHE A 76 -10.25 -5.26 -2.21
N ALA A 77 -10.66 -4.06 -1.76
CA ALA A 77 -11.28 -3.83 -0.46
C ALA A 77 -12.50 -4.70 -0.17
N LYS A 78 -13.20 -5.15 -1.22
CA LYS A 78 -14.37 -6.02 -1.08
C LYS A 78 -14.06 -7.43 -0.54
N ASN A 79 -12.80 -7.83 -0.61
CA ASN A 79 -12.32 -9.14 -0.17
C ASN A 79 -11.70 -9.10 1.24
N LEU A 80 -11.65 -7.90 1.86
CA LEU A 80 -11.05 -7.68 3.17
C LEU A 80 -12.11 -7.37 4.23
N ASP A 81 -11.90 -7.86 5.43
CA ASP A 81 -12.72 -7.47 6.59
C ASP A 81 -12.29 -6.13 7.14
N ILE A 82 -10.99 -5.87 7.15
CA ILE A 82 -10.36 -4.65 7.63
C ILE A 82 -9.38 -4.16 6.57
N LEU A 83 -9.49 -2.90 6.18
CA LEU A 83 -8.46 -2.26 5.37
C LEU A 83 -7.29 -1.83 6.24
N SER A 84 -6.08 -2.03 5.75
CA SER A 84 -4.88 -1.59 6.44
C SER A 84 -3.82 -1.08 5.45
N TRP A 85 -2.96 -0.19 5.92
CA TRP A 85 -1.88 0.35 5.10
C TRP A 85 -0.67 0.76 5.93
N ASP A 86 0.47 0.93 5.26
CA ASP A 86 1.75 1.22 5.86
C ASP A 86 2.12 2.69 5.66
N ASN A 87 2.47 3.37 6.75
CA ASN A 87 2.80 4.78 6.75
C ASN A 87 4.19 5.05 7.33
N TYR A 88 5.06 5.53 6.48
CA TYR A 88 6.42 5.91 6.82
C TYR A 88 6.67 7.38 6.44
N PRO A 89 6.17 8.33 7.23
CA PRO A 89 6.27 9.74 6.92
C PRO A 89 7.71 10.24 6.95
N ALA A 90 8.10 11.01 5.94
CA ALA A 90 9.43 11.61 5.84
C ALA A 90 9.56 12.87 6.70
N TRP A 91 9.26 12.76 7.98
CA TRP A 91 9.26 13.89 8.92
C TRP A 91 10.64 14.23 9.49
N ASP A 92 11.65 13.53 9.06
CA ASP A 92 13.06 13.83 9.29
C ASP A 92 13.53 15.18 8.72
N ARG A 93 12.78 15.71 7.73
CA ARG A 93 13.09 16.97 7.03
C ARG A 93 12.46 18.22 7.66
N GLY A 94 11.96 18.12 8.88
CA GLY A 94 11.23 19.19 9.56
C GLY A 94 9.71 19.08 9.40
N PHE A 95 8.99 20.09 9.93
CA PHE A 95 7.54 20.16 9.73
C PHE A 95 7.24 20.43 8.26
N ASN A 96 6.48 19.55 7.65
CA ASN A 96 6.07 19.66 6.26
C ASN A 96 4.55 19.48 6.15
N GLU A 97 3.84 20.58 6.01
CA GLU A 97 2.38 20.58 5.87
C GLU A 97 1.90 19.74 4.70
N LYS A 98 2.63 19.76 3.58
CA LYS A 98 2.28 18.94 2.40
C LYS A 98 2.32 17.46 2.72
N GLU A 99 3.32 17.01 3.48
CA GLU A 99 3.41 15.61 3.91
C GLU A 99 2.27 15.27 4.86
N ALA A 100 2.00 16.11 5.85
CA ALA A 100 0.89 15.90 6.77
C ALA A 100 -0.47 15.84 6.06
N CYS A 101 -0.74 16.76 5.12
CA CYS A 101 -1.95 16.74 4.30
C CYS A 101 -2.02 15.50 3.39
N SER A 102 -0.90 15.12 2.80
CA SER A 102 -0.83 13.93 1.94
C SER A 102 -1.12 12.65 2.71
N ILE A 103 -0.64 12.54 3.94
CA ILE A 103 -0.91 11.41 4.83
C ILE A 103 -2.39 11.41 5.25
N ALA A 104 -2.92 12.56 5.66
CA ALA A 104 -4.34 12.74 5.99
C ALA A 104 -5.24 12.28 4.84
N PHE A 105 -4.93 12.69 3.62
CA PHE A 105 -5.66 12.25 2.43
C PHE A 105 -5.64 10.73 2.26
N VAL A 106 -4.51 10.07 2.49
CA VAL A 106 -4.41 8.61 2.38
C VAL A 106 -5.23 7.92 3.47
N HIS A 107 -5.20 8.41 4.72
CA HIS A 107 -6.05 7.90 5.79
C HIS A 107 -7.54 7.98 5.41
N ASP A 108 -7.99 9.13 4.95
CA ASP A 108 -9.38 9.34 4.54
C ASP A 108 -9.76 8.47 3.32
N ALA A 109 -8.84 8.28 2.38
CA ALA A 109 -9.04 7.40 1.24
C ALA A 109 -9.24 5.94 1.68
N PHE A 110 -8.41 5.41 2.57
CA PHE A 110 -8.55 4.05 3.10
C PHE A 110 -9.85 3.89 3.89
N ARG A 111 -10.19 4.83 4.75
CA ARG A 111 -11.46 4.83 5.45
C ARG A 111 -12.66 4.84 4.49
N THR A 112 -12.60 5.67 3.45
CA THR A 112 -13.66 5.77 2.44
C THR A 112 -13.81 4.48 1.65
N MET A 113 -12.71 3.88 1.21
CA MET A 113 -12.71 2.59 0.50
C MET A 113 -13.24 1.45 1.36
N GLY A 114 -13.06 1.53 2.69
CA GLY A 114 -13.63 0.61 3.67
C GLY A 114 -15.12 0.88 4.00
N GLY A 115 -15.79 1.77 3.26
CA GLY A 115 -17.19 2.12 3.51
C GLY A 115 -17.40 2.93 4.80
N GLY A 116 -16.42 3.71 5.21
CA GLY A 116 -16.45 4.52 6.44
C GLY A 116 -16.08 3.73 7.71
N LYS A 117 -15.80 2.44 7.59
CA LYS A 117 -15.29 1.62 8.71
C LYS A 117 -13.88 2.08 9.12
N PRO A 118 -13.51 1.84 10.38
CA PRO A 118 -12.13 2.03 10.82
C PRO A 118 -11.14 1.22 9.97
N PHE A 119 -9.93 1.74 9.85
CA PHE A 119 -8.82 1.05 9.19
C PHE A 119 -7.69 0.80 10.20
N PHE A 120 -6.76 -0.10 9.84
CA PHE A 120 -5.55 -0.31 10.63
C PHE A 120 -4.36 0.40 9.98
N MET A 121 -3.62 1.16 10.77
CA MET A 121 -2.26 1.53 10.45
C MET A 121 -1.39 0.32 10.74
N MET A 122 -1.13 -0.52 9.70
CA MET A 122 -0.49 -1.81 9.90
C MET A 122 1.00 -1.69 10.16
N GLU A 123 1.65 -0.72 9.54
CA GLU A 123 3.05 -0.42 9.79
C GLU A 123 3.26 1.08 9.95
N SER A 124 4.02 1.45 10.96
CA SER A 124 4.51 2.81 11.17
C SER A 124 5.90 2.75 11.78
N THR A 125 6.80 3.61 11.32
CA THR A 125 8.15 3.62 11.89
C THR A 125 8.18 4.37 13.22
N PRO A 126 8.72 3.77 14.27
CA PRO A 126 8.99 4.50 15.52
C PRO A 126 10.13 5.52 15.37
N SER A 127 11.10 5.24 14.48
CA SER A 127 12.30 6.09 14.35
C SER A 127 12.87 6.08 12.92
N LEU A 128 13.67 5.08 12.56
CA LEU A 128 14.43 5.04 11.31
C LEU A 128 13.89 3.99 10.35
N VAL A 129 14.24 4.13 9.08
CA VAL A 129 13.95 3.17 8.02
C VAL A 129 15.23 2.75 7.29
N ASN A 130 15.22 1.60 6.62
CA ASN A 130 16.42 1.07 5.97
C ASN A 130 16.62 1.52 4.52
N TRP A 131 15.63 2.16 3.90
CA TRP A 131 15.69 2.56 2.48
C TRP A 131 16.10 4.02 2.23
N HIS A 132 16.29 4.81 3.28
CA HIS A 132 16.81 6.16 3.11
C HIS A 132 18.33 6.12 2.95
N PRO A 133 18.91 6.83 1.95
CA PRO A 133 20.36 6.94 1.80
C PRO A 133 21.03 7.57 3.04
N VAL A 134 20.32 8.49 3.68
CA VAL A 134 20.73 9.12 4.94
C VAL A 134 19.52 9.16 5.86
N ASN A 135 19.63 8.48 6.98
CA ASN A 135 18.61 8.55 8.02
C ASN A 135 18.88 9.73 8.97
N LYS A 136 17.82 10.44 9.30
CA LYS A 136 17.81 11.44 10.36
C LYS A 136 16.82 11.01 11.42
N LEU A 137 17.17 11.19 12.66
CA LEU A 137 16.24 10.95 13.75
C LEU A 137 15.05 11.92 13.63
N PRO A 138 13.82 11.42 13.76
CA PRO A 138 12.66 12.29 13.82
C PRO A 138 12.74 13.18 15.07
N MET A 139 12.15 14.36 14.97
CA MET A 139 12.04 15.22 16.16
C MET A 139 11.21 14.54 17.25
N PRO A 140 11.51 14.82 18.53
CA PRO A 140 10.72 14.31 19.63
C PRO A 140 9.21 14.53 19.41
N ARG A 141 8.39 13.56 19.81
CA ARG A 141 6.92 13.55 19.69
C ARG A 141 6.36 13.44 18.27
N ARG A 142 7.19 13.26 17.23
CA ARG A 142 6.70 13.06 15.86
C ARG A 142 5.95 11.73 15.70
N GLN A 143 6.44 10.69 16.37
CA GLN A 143 5.75 9.39 16.41
C GLN A 143 4.36 9.52 17.04
N GLU A 144 4.24 10.21 18.18
CA GLU A 144 2.95 10.49 18.83
C GLU A 144 2.01 11.24 17.89
N LEU A 145 2.52 12.29 17.24
CA LEU A 145 1.73 13.11 16.32
C LEU A 145 1.22 12.28 15.12
N SER A 146 2.06 11.41 14.55
CA SER A 146 1.66 10.51 13.46
C SER A 146 0.56 9.55 13.91
N SER A 147 0.70 8.99 15.10
CA SER A 147 -0.28 8.06 15.66
C SER A 147 -1.60 8.75 15.95
N ILE A 148 -1.56 9.94 16.55
CA ILE A 148 -2.76 10.73 16.83
C ILE A 148 -3.44 11.15 15.53
N GLN A 149 -2.69 11.52 14.49
CA GLN A 149 -3.26 11.82 13.17
C GLN A 149 -4.01 10.61 12.61
N ALA A 150 -3.41 9.42 12.63
CA ALA A 150 -4.06 8.21 12.16
C ALA A 150 -5.39 7.94 12.90
N VAL A 151 -5.38 8.02 14.23
CA VAL A 151 -6.60 7.86 15.06
C VAL A 151 -7.63 8.93 14.76
N ALA A 152 -7.22 10.20 14.63
CA ALA A 152 -8.12 11.30 14.30
C ALA A 152 -8.80 11.11 12.94
N HIS A 153 -8.17 10.42 11.99
CA HIS A 153 -8.71 10.06 10.69
C HIS A 153 -9.46 8.71 10.69
N GLY A 154 -9.57 8.05 11.84
CA GLY A 154 -10.40 6.86 12.04
C GLY A 154 -9.64 5.53 12.01
N ALA A 155 -8.36 5.52 12.32
CA ALA A 155 -7.66 4.26 12.57
C ALA A 155 -8.04 3.69 13.95
N ASP A 156 -8.34 2.39 14.01
CA ASP A 156 -8.55 1.65 15.26
C ASP A 156 -7.24 1.14 15.86
N SER A 157 -6.20 1.03 15.05
CA SER A 157 -4.91 0.49 15.46
C SER A 157 -3.78 1.25 14.81
N VAL A 158 -2.70 1.47 15.58
CA VAL A 158 -1.41 1.94 15.07
C VAL A 158 -0.35 0.94 15.50
N GLN A 159 0.21 0.23 14.54
CA GLN A 159 1.23 -0.78 14.76
C GLN A 159 2.58 -0.27 14.31
N TYR A 160 3.61 -0.59 15.09
CA TYR A 160 4.96 -0.10 14.83
C TYR A 160 5.85 -1.19 14.27
N PHE A 161 6.52 -0.90 13.20
CA PHE A 161 7.58 -1.72 12.66
C PHE A 161 8.94 -1.03 12.90
N GLN A 162 9.74 -1.52 13.90
CA GLN A 162 9.44 -2.62 14.80
C GLN A 162 9.60 -2.15 16.26
N TRP A 163 9.20 -3.01 17.21
CA TRP A 163 9.37 -2.75 18.64
C TRP A 163 10.83 -2.51 19.04
N ARG A 164 11.74 -3.23 18.40
CA ARG A 164 13.17 -3.17 18.68
C ARG A 164 13.97 -3.43 17.41
N LYS A 165 14.97 -2.60 17.15
CA LYS A 165 15.90 -2.79 16.03
C LYS A 165 16.56 -4.16 16.06
N SER A 166 16.61 -4.79 14.90
CA SER A 166 17.33 -6.03 14.69
C SER A 166 18.84 -5.83 14.84
N ARG A 167 19.55 -6.86 15.30
CA ARG A 167 21.02 -6.84 15.42
C ARG A 167 21.72 -6.91 14.06
N GLY A 168 21.04 -7.42 13.03
CA GLY A 168 21.56 -7.60 11.68
C GLY A 168 20.43 -7.81 10.68
N GLY A 169 20.79 -8.10 9.41
CA GLY A 169 19.85 -8.27 8.32
C GLY A 169 19.48 -6.97 7.60
N HIS A 170 18.61 -7.07 6.60
CA HIS A 170 18.23 -5.93 5.76
C HIS A 170 17.49 -4.84 6.54
N GLU A 171 16.74 -5.21 7.55
CA GLU A 171 15.86 -4.30 8.30
C GLU A 171 16.45 -3.87 9.66
N LYS A 172 17.75 -4.03 9.84
CA LYS A 172 18.43 -3.69 11.10
C LYS A 172 18.30 -2.22 11.53
N TYR A 173 17.93 -1.33 10.62
CA TYR A 173 17.76 0.09 10.93
C TYR A 173 16.31 0.48 11.24
N HIS A 174 15.35 -0.42 11.03
CA HIS A 174 13.96 -0.20 11.41
C HIS A 174 13.77 -0.26 12.94
N GLY A 175 12.96 0.64 13.48
CA GLY A 175 12.64 0.68 14.90
C GLY A 175 13.08 1.93 15.61
#